data_2bd36872ac57d649e6db6c0a02330eca
#
_entry.id   2bd36872ac57d649e6db6c0a02330eca
#
_cell.length_a   1.000
_cell.length_b   1.000
_cell.length_c   1.000
_cell.angle_alpha   90.00
_cell.angle_beta   90.00
_cell.angle_gamma   90.00
#
_symmetry.space_group_name_H-M   'P 1'
#
loop_
_entity.id
_entity.type
_entity.pdbx_description
1 polymer ?
#
loop_
_entity_poly.entity_id
_entity_poly.type
_entity_poly.pdbx_seq_one_letter_code
_entity_poly.pdbx_strand_id
1 'polypeptide(L)'
;MATIKLARSTSCSRCINYAEPRSTVKSGFNCDVNYAKTQMKATRMIYGKDDKVQAHTLIQSFKPGEVTPEQANALGYQLAEKVADGHQVAIYTHTDKDHIHNHLVINSVNMDTGLKFQAHGQKAIQEVKDMNDQICLEHGLTIPEEPAKVRYTTAEKSLLEKGKISWKDEIRE
;
A
#
# COMPACT_ATOMS: atom_id res chain seq x y z
N MET A 1 -13.70 -4.80 4.99
CA MET A 1 -12.97 -5.32 3.84
C MET A 1 -11.81 -4.41 3.52
N ALA A 2 -10.65 -4.96 3.37
CA ALA A 2 -9.45 -4.16 3.08
C ALA A 2 -8.87 -4.57 1.74
N THR A 3 -8.62 -3.58 0.89
CA THR A 3 -8.04 -3.83 -0.43
C THR A 3 -6.72 -3.07 -0.55
N ILE A 4 -5.89 -3.52 -1.46
CA ILE A 4 -4.54 -2.97 -1.64
C ILE A 4 -4.33 -2.54 -3.08
N LYS A 5 -3.71 -1.37 -3.25
CA LYS A 5 -3.30 -0.90 -4.55
C LYS A 5 -1.87 -0.39 -4.41
N LEU A 6 -0.98 -0.83 -5.27
CA LEU A 6 0.44 -0.49 -5.19
C LEU A 6 0.87 0.23 -6.47
N ALA A 7 1.62 1.30 -6.32
CA ALA A 7 2.13 2.08 -7.45
C ALA A 7 3.51 2.65 -7.10
N ARG A 8 4.16 3.27 -8.07
CA ARG A 8 5.46 3.88 -7.84
C ARG A 8 5.48 5.28 -8.45
N SER A 9 6.36 6.13 -7.95
CA SER A 9 6.43 7.52 -8.37
C SER A 9 7.87 7.99 -8.46
N THR A 10 8.12 8.87 -9.40
CA THR A 10 9.43 9.51 -9.52
C THR A 10 9.52 10.76 -8.65
N SER A 11 8.46 11.14 -7.93
CA SER A 11 8.48 12.28 -7.03
C SER A 11 7.88 11.93 -5.69
N CYS A 12 8.74 11.69 -4.72
CA CYS A 12 8.33 11.40 -3.35
C CYS A 12 7.61 12.60 -2.75
N SER A 13 8.11 13.80 -2.98
CA SER A 13 7.50 15.02 -2.45
C SER A 13 6.08 15.20 -2.94
N ARG A 14 5.84 14.88 -4.21
CA ARG A 14 4.49 15.03 -4.76
C ARG A 14 3.53 14.06 -4.10
N CYS A 15 3.97 12.85 -3.82
CA CYS A 15 3.13 11.86 -3.15
C CYS A 15 2.73 12.33 -1.77
N ILE A 16 3.68 12.89 -1.01
CA ILE A 16 3.41 13.40 0.33
C ILE A 16 2.52 14.64 0.25
N ASN A 17 2.81 15.55 -0.67
CA ASN A 17 2.01 16.76 -0.83
C ASN A 17 0.56 16.45 -1.21
N TYR A 18 0.34 15.34 -1.89
CA TYR A 18 -1.02 14.93 -2.23
C TYR A 18 -1.73 14.31 -1.02
N ALA A 19 -1.04 13.49 -0.28
CA ALA A 19 -1.66 12.72 0.80
C ALA A 19 -1.79 13.46 2.12
N GLU A 20 -0.78 14.24 2.48
CA GLU A 20 -0.74 14.86 3.80
C GLU A 20 -1.87 15.84 4.09
N PRO A 21 -2.18 16.80 3.20
CA PRO A 21 -3.20 17.80 3.52
C PRO A 21 -4.60 17.22 3.73
N ARG A 22 -4.84 16.04 3.19
CA ARG A 22 -6.14 15.40 3.27
C ARG A 22 -6.22 14.41 4.41
N SER A 23 -5.15 14.25 5.17
CA SER A 23 -5.10 13.23 6.21
C SER A 23 -5.81 13.70 7.47
N THR A 24 -6.53 12.78 8.10
CA THR A 24 -7.15 12.99 9.39
C THR A 24 -6.21 12.53 10.50
N VAL A 25 -5.50 11.42 10.25
CA VAL A 25 -4.52 10.86 11.18
C VAL A 25 -3.30 10.53 10.37
N LYS A 26 -2.12 10.75 10.92
CA LYS A 26 -0.88 10.42 10.22
C LYS A 26 0.16 9.87 11.17
N SER A 27 1.06 9.05 10.67
CA SER A 27 2.16 8.50 11.45
C SER A 27 3.35 8.21 10.55
N GLY A 28 4.51 8.01 11.15
CA GLY A 28 5.74 7.71 10.41
C GLY A 28 6.40 6.45 10.94
N PHE A 29 6.81 5.57 10.04
CA PHE A 29 7.57 4.38 10.36
C PHE A 29 9.01 4.64 9.94
N ASN A 30 9.93 4.58 10.87
CA ASN A 30 11.34 4.89 10.67
C ASN A 30 11.59 6.35 10.25
N CYS A 31 10.62 7.23 10.46
CA CYS A 31 10.77 8.66 10.20
C CYS A 31 9.75 9.44 11.01
N ASP A 32 9.99 10.74 11.13
CA ASP A 32 9.02 11.64 11.75
C ASP A 32 8.09 12.10 10.64
N VAL A 33 6.80 11.82 10.75
CA VAL A 33 5.86 12.13 9.68
C VAL A 33 5.81 13.61 9.35
N ASN A 34 6.10 14.47 10.31
CA ASN A 34 6.08 15.91 10.07
C ASN A 34 7.28 16.37 9.24
N TYR A 35 8.32 15.56 9.16
CA TYR A 35 9.52 15.88 8.41
C TYR A 35 9.84 14.80 7.36
N ALA A 36 8.84 14.04 6.98
CA ALA A 36 9.05 12.87 6.11
C ALA A 36 9.74 13.23 4.80
N LYS A 37 9.33 14.32 4.15
CA LYS A 37 9.93 14.71 2.88
C LYS A 37 11.44 14.92 3.01
N THR A 38 11.85 15.66 4.02
CA THR A 38 13.26 15.97 4.23
C THR A 38 14.05 14.73 4.61
N GLN A 39 13.51 13.93 5.50
CA GLN A 39 14.21 12.74 5.98
C GLN A 39 14.34 11.69 4.88
N MET A 40 13.31 11.51 4.08
CA MET A 40 13.36 10.55 2.99
C MET A 40 14.33 10.98 1.91
N LYS A 41 14.37 12.29 1.61
CA LYS A 41 15.31 12.80 0.63
C LYS A 41 16.75 12.63 1.13
N ALA A 42 16.98 12.90 2.40
CA ALA A 42 18.32 12.74 2.98
C ALA A 42 18.80 11.29 2.82
N THR A 43 17.94 10.31 3.06
CA THR A 43 18.31 8.91 2.89
C THR A 43 18.66 8.61 1.44
N ARG A 44 17.86 9.07 0.49
CA ARG A 44 18.14 8.83 -0.92
C ARG A 44 19.44 9.47 -1.33
N MET A 45 19.73 10.65 -0.81
CA MET A 45 20.97 11.35 -1.16
C MET A 45 22.20 10.70 -0.55
N ILE A 46 22.09 10.20 0.67
CA ILE A 46 23.20 9.51 1.32
C ILE A 46 23.67 8.32 0.47
N TYR A 47 22.75 7.62 -0.15
CA TYR A 47 23.08 6.46 -0.97
C TYR A 47 23.21 6.80 -2.45
N GLY A 48 23.09 8.08 -2.81
CA GLY A 48 23.23 8.51 -4.21
C GLY A 48 22.12 8.00 -5.11
N LYS A 49 20.91 7.82 -4.56
CA LYS A 49 19.80 7.23 -5.32
C LYS A 49 18.56 8.11 -5.28
N ASP A 50 18.74 9.40 -5.50
CA ASP A 50 17.62 10.34 -5.48
C ASP A 50 16.97 10.52 -6.85
N ASP A 51 17.40 9.73 -7.84
CA ASP A 51 16.87 9.79 -9.20
C ASP A 51 15.89 8.65 -9.45
N LYS A 52 15.26 8.69 -10.61
CA LYS A 52 14.33 7.65 -11.06
C LYS A 52 13.20 7.48 -10.06
N VAL A 53 12.87 6.26 -9.66
CA VAL A 53 11.76 6.03 -8.72
C VAL A 53 12.20 6.48 -7.33
N GLN A 54 11.50 7.43 -6.76
CA GLN A 54 11.82 7.96 -5.43
C GLN A 54 10.91 7.40 -4.34
N ALA A 55 9.73 6.93 -4.70
CA ALA A 55 8.78 6.42 -3.71
C ALA A 55 7.86 5.38 -4.31
N HIS A 56 7.36 4.53 -3.45
CA HIS A 56 6.29 3.60 -3.80
C HIS A 56 5.10 4.00 -2.94
N THR A 57 3.91 4.00 -3.53
CA THR A 57 2.69 4.33 -2.81
C THR A 57 1.83 3.08 -2.68
N LEU A 58 1.21 2.95 -1.53
CA LEU A 58 0.37 1.82 -1.26
C LEU A 58 -0.91 2.36 -0.68
N ILE A 59 -2.04 2.00 -1.27
CA ILE A 59 -3.34 2.43 -0.77
C ILE A 59 -4.02 1.21 -0.15
N GLN A 60 -4.38 1.34 1.13
CA GLN A 60 -5.05 0.28 1.87
C GLN A 60 -6.45 0.81 2.20
N SER A 61 -7.48 0.22 1.64
CA SER A 61 -8.86 0.68 1.80
C SER A 61 -9.66 -0.29 2.65
N PHE A 62 -10.51 0.24 3.50
CA PHE A 62 -11.32 -0.56 4.43
C PHE A 62 -12.79 -0.43 4.10
N LYS A 63 -13.56 -1.44 4.49
CA LYS A 63 -15.01 -1.42 4.30
C LYS A 63 -15.60 -0.29 5.15
N PRO A 64 -16.60 0.44 4.65
CA PRO A 64 -17.22 1.51 5.43
C PRO A 64 -17.72 1.01 6.79
N GLY A 65 -17.40 1.76 7.84
CA GLY A 65 -17.86 1.44 9.18
C GLY A 65 -17.08 0.35 9.90
N GLU A 66 -16.06 -0.23 9.25
CA GLU A 66 -15.34 -1.35 9.84
C GLU A 66 -14.25 -0.92 10.79
N VAL A 67 -13.65 0.24 10.57
CA VAL A 67 -12.56 0.76 11.41
C VAL A 67 -12.77 2.24 11.69
N THR A 68 -12.16 2.72 12.79
CA THR A 68 -12.06 4.16 13.05
C THR A 68 -10.81 4.68 12.34
N PRO A 69 -10.67 5.99 12.15
CA PRO A 69 -9.46 6.53 11.53
C PRO A 69 -8.20 6.14 12.30
N GLU A 70 -8.25 6.12 13.62
CA GLU A 70 -7.10 5.76 14.44
C GLU A 70 -6.73 4.29 14.27
N GLN A 71 -7.74 3.41 14.20
CA GLN A 71 -7.51 2.00 13.97
C GLN A 71 -6.93 1.78 12.58
N ALA A 72 -7.45 2.49 11.58
CA ALA A 72 -6.94 2.39 10.22
C ALA A 72 -5.48 2.77 10.15
N ASN A 73 -5.12 3.88 10.82
CA ASN A 73 -3.72 4.34 10.81
C ASN A 73 -2.81 3.31 11.46
N ALA A 74 -3.24 2.72 12.59
CA ALA A 74 -2.45 1.70 13.27
C ALA A 74 -2.27 0.47 12.37
N LEU A 75 -3.29 0.08 11.63
CA LEU A 75 -3.18 -1.05 10.71
C LEU A 75 -2.26 -0.75 9.55
N GLY A 76 -2.28 0.51 9.06
CA GLY A 76 -1.35 0.95 8.03
C GLY A 76 0.09 0.89 8.52
N TYR A 77 0.32 1.27 9.77
CA TYR A 77 1.64 1.20 10.36
C TYR A 77 2.12 -0.25 10.44
N GLN A 78 1.25 -1.17 10.86
CA GLN A 78 1.61 -2.58 10.93
C GLN A 78 1.93 -3.13 9.54
N LEU A 79 1.19 -2.71 8.53
CA LEU A 79 1.46 -3.13 7.16
C LEU A 79 2.81 -2.61 6.70
N ALA A 80 3.15 -1.36 7.03
CA ALA A 80 4.44 -0.78 6.68
C ALA A 80 5.59 -1.58 7.30
N GLU A 81 5.43 -2.01 8.55
CA GLU A 81 6.45 -2.81 9.20
C GLU A 81 6.70 -4.13 8.49
N LYS A 82 5.65 -4.75 7.97
CA LYS A 82 5.78 -6.04 7.31
C LYS A 82 6.27 -5.91 5.87
N VAL A 83 5.80 -4.90 5.15
CA VAL A 83 6.07 -4.75 3.73
C VAL A 83 7.39 -4.04 3.47
N ALA A 84 7.70 -3.05 4.27
CA ALA A 84 8.79 -2.14 3.99
C ALA A 84 9.80 -2.05 5.14
N ASP A 85 10.16 -3.19 5.71
CA ASP A 85 11.13 -3.23 6.79
C ASP A 85 12.43 -2.55 6.32
N GLY A 86 12.95 -1.65 7.11
CA GLY A 86 14.17 -0.91 6.79
C GLY A 86 13.93 0.34 5.95
N HIS A 87 12.72 0.56 5.45
CA HIS A 87 12.39 1.75 4.69
C HIS A 87 11.67 2.76 5.58
N GLN A 88 11.73 4.02 5.19
CA GLN A 88 10.95 5.07 5.84
C GLN A 88 9.59 5.10 5.17
N VAL A 89 8.53 5.14 5.95
CA VAL A 89 7.17 5.15 5.40
C VAL A 89 6.36 6.21 6.14
N ALA A 90 5.65 7.03 5.38
CA ALA A 90 4.70 7.98 5.94
C ALA A 90 3.31 7.41 5.70
N ILE A 91 2.50 7.34 6.74
CA ILE A 91 1.16 6.76 6.68
C ILE A 91 0.14 7.88 6.92
N TYR A 92 -0.71 8.10 5.93
CA TYR A 92 -1.74 9.15 5.99
C TYR A 92 -3.11 8.52 5.84
N THR A 93 -3.98 8.72 6.83
CA THR A 93 -5.33 8.15 6.82
C THR A 93 -6.30 9.20 6.31
N HIS A 94 -7.06 8.86 5.28
CA HIS A 94 -8.03 9.74 4.68
C HIS A 94 -9.44 9.29 5.02
N THR A 95 -10.31 10.24 5.32
CA THR A 95 -11.71 9.97 5.64
C THR A 95 -12.65 10.79 4.76
N ASP A 96 -12.15 11.31 3.65
CA ASP A 96 -12.92 12.18 2.76
C ASP A 96 -13.77 11.42 1.74
N LYS A 97 -13.84 10.11 1.86
CA LYS A 97 -14.65 9.27 1.00
C LYS A 97 -15.55 8.40 1.86
N ASP A 98 -16.42 7.63 1.23
CA ASP A 98 -17.34 6.75 1.96
C ASP A 98 -16.62 5.74 2.82
N HIS A 99 -15.44 5.35 2.44
CA HIS A 99 -14.65 4.38 3.19
C HIS A 99 -13.34 5.03 3.63
N ILE A 100 -12.80 4.54 4.73
CA ILE A 100 -11.52 5.02 5.24
C ILE A 100 -10.41 4.31 4.47
N HIS A 101 -9.38 5.05 4.10
CA HIS A 101 -8.25 4.45 3.42
C HIS A 101 -6.95 5.12 3.86
N ASN A 102 -5.87 4.36 3.82
CA ASN A 102 -4.53 4.82 4.13
C ASN A 102 -3.76 5.01 2.85
N HIS A 103 -2.98 6.08 2.81
CA HIS A 103 -1.96 6.26 1.77
C HIS A 103 -0.62 6.09 2.47
N LEU A 104 0.13 5.07 2.07
CA LEU A 104 1.47 4.84 2.59
C LEU A 104 2.45 5.31 1.52
N VAL A 105 3.35 6.21 1.88
CA VAL A 105 4.41 6.66 0.98
C VAL A 105 5.70 6.02 1.48
N ILE A 106 6.23 5.09 0.71
CA ILE A 106 7.41 4.29 1.07
C ILE A 106 8.62 4.88 0.35
N ASN A 107 9.63 5.29 1.10
CA ASN A 107 10.86 5.79 0.50
C ASN A 107 11.50 4.65 -0.30
N SER A 108 11.97 4.96 -1.49
CA SER A 108 12.49 3.94 -2.39
C SER A 108 13.77 3.26 -1.89
N VAL A 109 14.51 3.90 -0.98
CA VAL A 109 15.80 3.40 -0.53
C VAL A 109 15.72 2.90 0.90
N ASN A 110 16.24 1.69 1.11
CA ASN A 110 16.31 1.09 2.44
C ASN A 110 17.38 1.82 3.25
N MET A 111 17.05 2.26 4.47
CA MET A 111 17.96 3.02 5.31
C MET A 111 19.18 2.24 5.72
N ASP A 112 19.04 0.94 5.88
CA ASP A 112 20.12 0.10 6.40
C ASP A 112 21.02 -0.47 5.32
N THR A 113 20.45 -0.79 4.17
CA THR A 113 21.18 -1.48 3.11
C THR A 113 21.45 -0.60 1.89
N GLY A 114 20.71 0.50 1.74
CA GLY A 114 20.81 1.35 0.57
C GLY A 114 20.21 0.75 -0.69
N LEU A 115 19.52 -0.37 -0.58
CA LEU A 115 18.91 -1.03 -1.74
C LEU A 115 17.54 -0.44 -2.02
N LYS A 116 17.16 -0.46 -3.30
CA LYS A 116 15.85 0.03 -3.71
C LYS A 116 14.76 -0.98 -3.35
N PHE A 117 13.59 -0.46 -3.01
CA PHE A 117 12.42 -1.27 -2.70
C PHE A 117 12.03 -2.07 -3.95
N GLN A 118 11.79 -3.36 -3.78
CA GLN A 118 11.42 -4.23 -4.88
C GLN A 118 9.94 -4.52 -4.83
N ALA A 119 9.21 -4.04 -5.81
CA ALA A 119 7.76 -4.25 -5.86
C ALA A 119 7.33 -4.38 -7.31
N HIS A 120 7.79 -5.43 -7.95
CA HIS A 120 7.47 -5.67 -9.35
C HIS A 120 6.59 -6.89 -9.53
N GLY A 121 5.64 -6.78 -10.44
CA GLY A 121 4.88 -7.92 -10.90
C GLY A 121 3.81 -8.40 -9.95
N GLN A 122 3.10 -9.40 -10.40
CA GLN A 122 1.96 -9.93 -9.67
C GLN A 122 2.34 -10.59 -8.36
N LYS A 123 3.50 -11.20 -8.32
CA LYS A 123 3.94 -11.87 -7.10
C LYS A 123 4.13 -10.89 -5.96
N ALA A 124 4.76 -9.75 -6.24
CA ALA A 124 4.98 -8.75 -5.21
C ALA A 124 3.65 -8.18 -4.71
N ILE A 125 2.72 -7.93 -5.61
CA ILE A 125 1.41 -7.41 -5.24
C ILE A 125 0.67 -8.43 -4.39
N GLN A 126 0.77 -9.71 -4.75
CA GLN A 126 0.07 -10.75 -4.02
C GLN A 126 0.66 -10.92 -2.62
N GLU A 127 1.97 -10.79 -2.47
CA GLU A 127 2.60 -10.88 -1.16
C GLU A 127 2.11 -9.75 -0.24
N VAL A 128 1.98 -8.54 -0.78
CA VAL A 128 1.48 -7.42 0.01
C VAL A 128 0.02 -7.66 0.40
N LYS A 129 -0.79 -8.19 -0.51
CA LYS A 129 -2.18 -8.50 -0.21
C LYS A 129 -2.28 -9.57 0.88
N ASP A 130 -1.43 -10.57 0.83
CA ASP A 130 -1.43 -11.64 1.83
C ASP A 130 -1.07 -11.09 3.21
N MET A 131 -0.09 -10.20 3.28
CA MET A 131 0.29 -9.57 4.54
C MET A 131 -0.85 -8.72 5.09
N ASN A 132 -1.54 -8.00 4.22
CA ASN A 132 -2.67 -7.19 4.61
C ASN A 132 -3.82 -8.07 5.12
N ASP A 133 -4.09 -9.18 4.45
CA ASP A 133 -5.15 -10.10 4.85
C ASP A 133 -4.84 -10.69 6.21
N GLN A 134 -3.58 -11.03 6.47
CA GLN A 134 -3.18 -11.56 7.76
C GLN A 134 -3.42 -10.54 8.87
N ILE A 135 -3.06 -9.28 8.64
CA ILE A 135 -3.28 -8.21 9.62
C ILE A 135 -4.77 -8.06 9.88
N CYS A 136 -5.59 -8.08 8.83
CA CYS A 136 -7.02 -7.94 8.98
C CYS A 136 -7.62 -9.10 9.77
N LEU A 137 -7.14 -10.30 9.53
CA LEU A 137 -7.65 -11.46 10.28
C LEU A 137 -7.28 -11.35 11.76
N GLU A 138 -6.07 -10.90 12.06
CA GLU A 138 -5.64 -10.76 13.44
C GLU A 138 -6.48 -9.74 14.21
N HIS A 139 -7.08 -8.80 13.50
CA HIS A 139 -7.90 -7.77 14.12
C HIS A 139 -9.40 -7.97 13.88
N GLY A 140 -9.78 -9.15 13.38
CA GLY A 140 -11.19 -9.49 13.23
C GLY A 140 -11.89 -8.76 12.09
N LEU A 141 -11.14 -8.30 11.09
CA LEU A 141 -11.74 -7.58 9.97
C LEU A 141 -12.09 -8.51 8.83
N THR A 142 -12.97 -8.02 7.96
CA THR A 142 -13.42 -8.77 6.81
C THR A 142 -12.32 -8.82 5.75
N ILE A 143 -12.16 -9.93 5.08
CA ILE A 143 -11.24 -10.07 3.97
C ILE A 143 -12.04 -10.13 2.68
N PRO A 144 -11.59 -9.50 1.59
CA PRO A 144 -12.29 -9.58 0.32
C PRO A 144 -12.32 -11.02 -0.16
N GLU A 145 -13.46 -11.44 -0.62
CA GLU A 145 -13.55 -12.77 -1.16
C GLU A 145 -12.94 -12.77 -2.53
N GLU A 146 -12.37 -13.87 -2.90
CA GLU A 146 -11.83 -13.98 -4.20
C GLU A 146 -12.99 -14.01 -5.07
N PRO A 147 -13.06 -13.29 -6.02
CA PRO A 147 -14.19 -13.26 -6.88
C PRO A 147 -14.28 -14.56 -7.50
N ALA A 148 -14.61 -14.86 -6.88
CA ALA A 148 -14.50 -15.82 -7.06
C ALA A 148 -14.10 -16.05 -8.10
N LYS A 149 -13.73 -15.85 -7.98
CA LYS A 149 -13.33 -15.76 -8.52
C LYS A 149 -13.45 -15.52 -9.29
N VAL A 150 -13.96 -15.34 -9.73
CA VAL A 150 -14.08 -14.92 -10.30
C VAL A 150 -14.27 -14.03 -10.75
N ARG A 151 -14.41 -13.43 -10.78
CA ARG A 151 -14.50 -12.55 -11.38
C ARG A 151 -13.70 -11.92 -11.53
N TYR A 152 -13.31 -11.89 -11.83
CA TYR A 152 -12.40 -11.32 -12.15
C TYR A 152 -12.66 -10.12 -12.38
N THR A 153 -12.34 -9.52 -12.19
CA THR A 153 -12.41 -8.28 -12.52
C THR A 153 -12.62 -8.20 -13.89
N THR A 154 -12.94 -7.14 -14.40
CA THR A 154 -13.15 -6.97 -15.70
C THR A 154 -12.03 -7.27 -16.46
N ALA A 155 -10.96 -6.84 -16.00
CA ALA A 155 -9.79 -7.12 -16.70
C ALA A 155 -9.54 -8.50 -16.51
N GLU A 156 -9.65 -9.05 -15.43
CA GLU A 156 -9.33 -10.26 -15.26
C GLU A 156 -10.35 -11.06 -15.61
N LYS A 157 -11.44 -10.60 -15.64
CA LYS A 157 -12.37 -11.25 -16.11
C LYS A 157 -12.14 -11.38 -17.45
N SER A 158 -11.70 -10.40 -18.04
CA SER A 158 -11.39 -10.50 -19.34
C SER A 158 -10.25 -11.35 -19.49
N LEU A 159 -9.51 -11.61 -18.51
CA LEU A 159 -8.48 -12.44 -18.63
C LEU A 159 -8.92 -13.73 -18.33
N LEU A 160 -9.64 -13.98 -17.47
CA LEU A 160 -10.04 -15.12 -17.04
C LEU A 160 -10.93 -15.59 -17.89
N GLU A 161 -11.55 -14.86 -18.40
CA GLU A 161 -12.36 -15.23 -19.23
C GLU A 161 -11.69 -15.51 -20.29
N LYS A 162 -10.74 -15.15 -20.38
CA LYS A 162 -9.94 -15.50 -21.28
C LYS A 162 -9.27 -16.55 -20.80
N GLY A 163 -9.32 -16.91 -20.08
CA GLY A 163 -8.83 -17.93 -19.57
C GLY A 163 -9.31 -18.52 -18.76
N LYS A 164 -10.01 -18.11 -18.97
CA LYS A 164 -10.28 -18.45 -18.41
C LYS A 164 -10.64 -18.61 -18.10
N ILE A 165 -11.25 -18.29 -18.37
CA ILE A 165 -11.73 -18.41 -18.13
C ILE A 165 -11.90 -18.50 -17.69
N SER A 166 -12.16 -18.32 -17.84
CA SER A 166 -12.24 -18.49 -17.54
C SER A 166 -12.43 -18.76 -16.75
N TRP A 167 -12.93 -18.68 -16.96
CA TRP A 167 -13.08 -19.04 -16.34
C TRP A 167 -13.41 -18.99 -15.64
N LYS A 168 -13.73 -18.89 -15.49
CA LYS A 168 -14.02 -18.92 -15.10
C LYS A 168 -14.00 -19.43 -14.89
N ASP A 169 -14.05 -19.53 -15.28
CA ASP A 169 -13.93 -20.09 -15.21
C ASP A 169 -13.50 -20.63 -14.97
N GLU A 170 -13.53 -20.54 -15.32
CA GLU A 170 -13.12 -20.93 -15.23
C GLU A 170 -12.88 -21.06 -14.53
N ILE A 171 -13.30 -20.95 -14.81
CA ILE A 171 -13.16 -21.04 -14.35
C ILE A 171 -13.16 -21.00 -13.67
N ARG A 172 -13.37 -21.00 -13.77
CA ARG A 172 -13.36 -21.08 -13.34
C ARG A 172 -13.06 -21.23 -13.02
N GLU A 173 -13.41 -21.15 -13.43
CA GLU A 173 -13.10 -21.35 -13.33
C GLU A 173 -13.02 -21.37 -13.05
#